data_f6965bc45a26413fcec9dfcb2af7b2a4
#
_entry.id   f6965bc45a26413fcec9dfcb2af7b2a4
#
_cell.length_a   1.000
_cell.length_b   1.000
_cell.length_c   1.000
_cell.angle_alpha   90.00
_cell.angle_beta   90.00
_cell.angle_gamma   90.00
#
_symmetry.space_group_name_H-M   'P 1'
#
loop_
_entity.id
_entity.type
_entity.pdbx_description
1 polymer ?
#
loop_
_entity_poly.entity_id
_entity_poly.type
_entity_poly.pdbx_seq_one_letter_code
_entity_poly.pdbx_strand_id
1 'polypeptide(L)'
;MVLGFPFKPMIMIKYLSIAAVMLLMSCSQVSESVSGSGYSADSMVTMAPPPEMIESPAQESGRSAQPPAPDAPVVRKLIRNGDITVEVADVRAAYNEVKSKVAALGGYVSEDGQNNYGDGLSVTMRIRVPAERFDTLLQSVEASARRVESKSVSVSDVTAEFVDIEARMKTKYELEARYAEILKSARSVSEILEVEQALNNVRGEIESMEGRLKYLSDQVAMSSLSVVLVERITPRSGFWMVIGESFTSGWNGFLGFIATLVGFWPFFLLGAGIVWLFRRWRRRAQGD
;
A
#
# COMPACT_ATOMS: atom_id res chain seq x y z
N MET A 1 -42.65 12.16 -23.48
CA MET A 1 -43.26 11.39 -22.37
C MET A 1 -42.50 11.77 -21.10
N VAL A 2 -42.99 12.79 -20.41
CA VAL A 2 -42.31 13.47 -19.28
C VAL A 2 -42.95 12.95 -18.00
N LEU A 3 -42.20 12.19 -17.20
CA LEU A 3 -42.62 11.72 -15.89
C LEU A 3 -42.29 12.79 -14.84
N GLY A 4 -43.32 13.55 -14.43
CA GLY A 4 -43.27 14.50 -13.31
C GLY A 4 -43.30 13.71 -11.98
N PHE A 5 -42.25 13.87 -11.17
CA PHE A 5 -42.23 13.44 -9.77
C PHE A 5 -42.92 14.51 -8.89
N PRO A 6 -43.89 14.17 -8.07
CA PRO A 6 -44.52 15.10 -7.14
C PRO A 6 -43.59 15.31 -5.93
N PHE A 7 -43.00 16.47 -5.83
CA PHE A 7 -42.23 16.93 -4.68
C PHE A 7 -43.19 17.19 -3.50
N LYS A 8 -43.17 16.31 -2.47
CA LYS A 8 -43.97 16.51 -1.25
C LYS A 8 -43.24 17.47 -0.30
N PRO A 9 -43.76 18.69 -0.08
CA PRO A 9 -43.09 19.70 0.78
C PRO A 9 -43.10 19.36 2.27
N MET A 10 -43.79 18.29 2.70
CA MET A 10 -44.00 17.94 4.11
C MET A 10 -42.79 17.24 4.76
N ILE A 11 -41.78 16.82 3.96
CA ILE A 11 -40.58 16.14 4.47
C ILE A 11 -39.50 17.14 4.90
N MET A 12 -39.44 18.32 4.26
CA MET A 12 -38.43 19.35 4.59
C MET A 12 -38.61 19.99 5.97
N ILE A 13 -39.84 20.10 6.47
CA ILE A 13 -40.11 20.72 7.78
C ILE A 13 -39.64 19.82 8.93
N LYS A 14 -39.69 18.49 8.76
CA LYS A 14 -39.18 17.54 9.79
C LYS A 14 -37.66 17.53 9.89
N TYR A 15 -36.93 17.80 8.80
CA TYR A 15 -35.48 17.83 8.84
C TYR A 15 -34.91 19.17 9.32
N LEU A 16 -35.64 20.27 9.17
CA LEU A 16 -35.25 21.59 9.68
C LEU A 16 -35.30 21.63 11.21
N SER A 17 -36.26 20.97 11.83
CA SER A 17 -36.36 20.89 13.31
C SER A 17 -35.30 19.96 13.92
N ILE A 18 -34.89 18.90 13.22
CA ILE A 18 -33.83 17.99 13.67
C ILE A 18 -32.45 18.65 13.54
N ALA A 19 -32.21 19.46 12.49
CA ALA A 19 -30.96 20.21 12.32
C ALA A 19 -30.77 21.28 13.38
N ALA A 20 -31.85 21.94 13.84
CA ALA A 20 -31.78 22.95 14.91
C ALA A 20 -31.51 22.33 16.30
N VAL A 21 -31.92 21.10 16.56
CA VAL A 21 -31.66 20.37 17.80
C VAL A 21 -30.24 19.80 17.84
N MET A 22 -29.68 19.38 16.68
CA MET A 22 -28.31 18.89 16.59
C MET A 22 -27.23 19.99 16.77
N LEU A 23 -27.56 21.24 16.46
CA LEU A 23 -26.59 22.36 16.60
C LEU A 23 -26.41 22.85 18.02
N LEU A 24 -27.28 22.42 18.97
CA LEU A 24 -27.19 22.78 20.39
C LEU A 24 -26.49 21.74 21.26
N MET A 25 -26.12 20.58 20.72
CA MET A 25 -25.43 19.51 21.48
C MET A 25 -23.93 19.34 21.14
N SER A 26 -23.32 20.23 20.37
CA SER A 26 -21.90 20.14 20.00
C SER A 26 -21.02 21.07 20.86
N CYS A 27 -21.20 21.05 22.15
CA CYS A 27 -20.26 21.73 23.06
C CYS A 27 -20.16 20.95 24.37
N SER A 28 -19.38 19.85 24.39
CA SER A 28 -18.70 19.41 25.63
C SER A 28 -17.79 18.20 25.35
N GLN A 29 -16.57 18.38 25.82
CA GLN A 29 -15.59 17.38 26.24
C GLN A 29 -14.64 16.81 25.19
N VAL A 30 -13.60 17.59 24.96
CA VAL A 30 -12.25 17.09 24.83
C VAL A 30 -11.74 16.80 26.23
N SER A 31 -11.64 15.55 26.63
CA SER A 31 -10.90 15.09 27.80
C SER A 31 -9.66 14.36 27.28
N GLU A 32 -8.54 15.03 27.28
CA GLU A 32 -7.22 14.42 27.20
C GLU A 32 -7.00 13.56 28.45
N SER A 33 -6.98 12.24 28.26
CA SER A 33 -6.34 11.33 29.22
C SER A 33 -4.96 10.96 28.71
N VAL A 34 -3.99 11.80 29.06
CA VAL A 34 -2.57 11.45 29.02
C VAL A 34 -2.33 10.48 30.15
N SER A 35 -2.27 9.19 29.85
CA SER A 35 -1.78 8.17 30.76
C SER A 35 -0.27 8.16 30.70
N GLY A 36 0.36 8.93 31.55
CA GLY A 36 1.79 8.91 31.81
C GLY A 36 2.14 7.59 32.51
N SER A 37 2.78 6.67 31.80
CA SER A 37 3.48 5.54 32.40
C SER A 37 4.78 6.06 32.98
N GLY A 38 4.79 6.30 34.29
CA GLY A 38 5.99 6.65 35.08
C GLY A 38 6.92 5.43 35.11
N TYR A 39 8.07 5.56 34.51
CA TYR A 39 9.20 4.66 34.78
C TYR A 39 9.86 5.13 36.03
N SER A 40 9.70 4.35 37.10
CA SER A 40 10.46 4.51 38.34
C SER A 40 11.94 4.23 38.07
N ALA A 41 12.73 5.27 38.06
CA ALA A 41 14.18 5.18 38.18
C ALA A 41 14.49 5.00 39.66
N ASP A 42 14.77 3.80 40.09
CA ASP A 42 15.58 3.56 41.29
C ASP A 42 16.21 2.16 41.17
N SER A 43 17.42 2.13 40.69
CA SER A 43 18.37 1.06 40.91
C SER A 43 19.76 1.68 40.77
N MET A 44 20.24 2.23 41.88
CA MET A 44 21.68 2.51 42.09
C MET A 44 22.44 1.17 41.96
N VAL A 45 23.00 0.91 40.78
CA VAL A 45 24.04 -0.09 40.65
C VAL A 45 25.35 0.53 41.06
N THR A 46 25.81 0.14 42.21
CA THR A 46 27.17 0.38 42.75
C THR A 46 28.18 -0.08 41.71
N MET A 47 28.91 0.87 41.13
CA MET A 47 30.08 0.58 40.28
C MET A 47 31.16 -0.06 41.12
N ALA A 48 31.46 -1.35 40.89
CA ALA A 48 32.69 -1.98 41.31
C ALA A 48 33.88 -1.40 40.50
N PRO A 49 35.05 -1.21 41.08
CA PRO A 49 36.22 -0.68 40.38
C PRO A 49 36.67 -1.70 39.28
N PRO A 50 37.23 -1.21 38.17
CA PRO A 50 37.69 -2.09 37.08
C PRO A 50 38.88 -2.94 37.58
N PRO A 51 38.95 -4.24 37.14
CA PRO A 51 40.11 -5.07 37.44
C PRO A 51 41.33 -4.53 36.68
N GLU A 52 42.44 -4.45 37.38
CA GLU A 52 43.75 -4.10 36.86
C GLU A 52 44.08 -5.00 35.66
N MET A 53 44.44 -4.34 34.53
CA MET A 53 44.99 -5.02 33.38
C MET A 53 46.34 -5.65 33.73
N ILE A 54 46.34 -6.96 33.80
CA ILE A 54 47.59 -7.75 33.83
C ILE A 54 48.12 -7.69 32.39
N GLU A 55 49.20 -6.96 32.17
CA GLU A 55 49.98 -7.01 30.96
C GLU A 55 50.51 -8.41 30.76
N SER A 56 49.97 -9.13 29.77
CA SER A 56 50.48 -10.38 29.27
C SER A 56 51.54 -10.07 28.22
N PRO A 57 52.75 -10.70 28.32
CA PRO A 57 53.82 -10.38 27.37
C PRO A 57 53.44 -10.79 25.95
N ALA A 58 53.70 -9.87 25.03
CA ALA A 58 53.54 -10.04 23.61
C ALA A 58 54.34 -11.24 23.12
N GLN A 59 53.67 -12.36 22.78
CA GLN A 59 54.22 -13.37 21.90
C GLN A 59 54.02 -12.94 20.44
N GLU A 60 55.05 -12.37 19.88
CA GLU A 60 55.19 -12.24 18.44
C GLU A 60 55.27 -13.65 17.81
N SER A 61 54.15 -14.20 17.48
CA SER A 61 54.06 -15.30 16.52
C SER A 61 53.80 -14.70 15.16
N GLY A 62 54.89 -14.45 14.43
CA GLY A 62 54.86 -14.15 13.00
C GLY A 62 54.19 -15.25 12.21
N ARG A 63 52.84 -15.26 12.20
CA ARG A 63 52.07 -15.95 11.17
C ARG A 63 51.88 -15.00 10.03
N SER A 64 52.73 -15.13 9.00
CA SER A 64 52.46 -14.60 7.68
C SER A 64 51.05 -15.01 7.31
N ALA A 65 50.09 -14.07 7.42
CA ALA A 65 48.81 -14.24 6.81
C ALA A 65 49.02 -14.33 5.31
N GLN A 66 49.08 -15.51 4.80
CA GLN A 66 49.04 -15.79 3.38
C GLN A 66 47.74 -15.16 2.88
N PRO A 67 47.81 -14.26 1.86
CA PRO A 67 46.54 -13.69 1.31
C PRO A 67 45.65 -14.87 0.94
N PRO A 68 44.36 -14.82 1.26
CA PRO A 68 43.43 -15.84 0.83
C PRO A 68 43.54 -15.95 -0.68
N ALA A 69 43.78 -17.19 -1.15
CA ALA A 69 43.82 -17.50 -2.58
C ALA A 69 42.51 -16.92 -3.20
N PRO A 70 42.57 -16.35 -4.41
CA PRO A 70 41.39 -15.85 -5.05
C PRO A 70 40.39 -16.99 -5.17
N ASP A 71 39.29 -16.90 -4.39
CA ASP A 71 38.18 -17.83 -4.48
C ASP A 71 37.76 -17.92 -5.94
N ALA A 72 37.68 -19.16 -6.44
CA ALA A 72 37.09 -19.40 -7.77
C ALA A 72 35.77 -18.60 -7.86
N PRO A 73 35.41 -18.02 -9.01
CA PRO A 73 34.24 -17.18 -9.12
C PRO A 73 33.00 -17.97 -8.73
N VAL A 74 32.59 -17.82 -7.49
CA VAL A 74 31.33 -18.40 -7.02
C VAL A 74 30.21 -17.70 -7.77
N VAL A 75 29.53 -18.42 -8.64
CA VAL A 75 28.36 -17.90 -9.36
C VAL A 75 27.28 -17.60 -8.32
N ARG A 76 27.16 -16.33 -7.94
CA ARG A 76 26.19 -15.88 -6.95
C ARG A 76 24.77 -15.98 -7.50
N LYS A 77 23.87 -16.50 -6.68
CA LYS A 77 22.45 -16.55 -6.95
C LYS A 77 21.76 -15.32 -6.32
N LEU A 78 21.59 -14.27 -7.11
CA LEU A 78 21.06 -13.00 -6.64
C LEU A 78 19.61 -12.83 -7.11
N ILE A 79 18.71 -12.56 -6.19
CA ILE A 79 17.32 -12.15 -6.48
C ILE A 79 17.28 -10.63 -6.41
N ARG A 80 16.81 -9.99 -7.47
CA ARG A 80 16.69 -8.52 -7.56
C ARG A 80 15.22 -8.13 -7.65
N ASN A 81 14.78 -7.28 -6.71
CA ASN A 81 13.44 -6.70 -6.70
C ASN A 81 13.57 -5.17 -6.68
N GLY A 82 12.73 -4.50 -7.43
CA GLY A 82 12.69 -3.04 -7.47
C GLY A 82 11.26 -2.54 -7.37
N ASP A 83 11.11 -1.40 -6.72
CA ASP A 83 9.88 -0.63 -6.66
C ASP A 83 10.19 0.80 -7.10
N ILE A 84 9.43 1.30 -8.05
CA ILE A 84 9.58 2.67 -8.53
C ILE A 84 8.21 3.33 -8.70
N THR A 85 8.08 4.54 -8.15
CA THR A 85 6.91 5.39 -8.35
C THR A 85 7.34 6.61 -9.12
N VAL A 86 6.71 6.85 -10.25
CA VAL A 86 7.04 7.95 -11.16
C VAL A 86 5.82 8.78 -11.51
N GLU A 87 5.99 10.09 -11.50
CA GLU A 87 5.03 11.05 -12.05
C GLU A 87 5.24 11.18 -13.54
N VAL A 88 4.18 11.03 -14.33
CA VAL A 88 4.19 11.13 -15.79
C VAL A 88 3.17 12.17 -16.26
N ALA A 89 3.36 12.68 -17.48
CA ALA A 89 2.44 13.67 -18.05
C ALA A 89 1.14 13.04 -18.57
N ASP A 90 1.20 11.80 -19.06
CA ASP A 90 0.09 10.99 -19.54
C ASP A 90 0.37 9.53 -19.18
N VAL A 91 -0.44 9.00 -18.27
CA VAL A 91 -0.29 7.62 -17.78
C VAL A 91 -0.51 6.60 -18.89
N ARG A 92 -1.42 6.84 -19.82
CA ARG A 92 -1.72 5.89 -20.90
C ARG A 92 -0.59 5.80 -21.90
N ALA A 93 -0.01 6.93 -22.27
CA ALA A 93 1.15 6.99 -23.15
C ALA A 93 2.36 6.31 -22.49
N ALA A 94 2.66 6.64 -21.23
CA ALA A 94 3.74 6.05 -20.46
C ALA A 94 3.56 4.53 -20.26
N TYR A 95 2.35 4.07 -19.97
CA TYR A 95 2.02 2.64 -19.86
C TYR A 95 2.38 1.88 -21.15
N ASN A 96 1.94 2.37 -22.30
CA ASN A 96 2.21 1.74 -23.59
C ASN A 96 3.71 1.75 -23.92
N GLU A 97 4.42 2.83 -23.60
CA GLU A 97 5.86 2.95 -23.79
C GLU A 97 6.61 1.94 -22.92
N VAL A 98 6.31 1.88 -21.60
CA VAL A 98 6.93 0.91 -20.68
C VAL A 98 6.65 -0.51 -21.15
N LYS A 99 5.40 -0.84 -21.52
CA LYS A 99 5.01 -2.16 -22.00
C LYS A 99 5.78 -2.58 -23.26
N SER A 100 5.99 -1.67 -24.20
CA SER A 100 6.76 -1.95 -25.41
C SER A 100 8.25 -2.17 -25.10
N LYS A 101 8.82 -1.39 -24.19
CA LYS A 101 10.21 -1.56 -23.73
C LYS A 101 10.41 -2.88 -22.99
N VAL A 102 9.46 -3.27 -22.14
CA VAL A 102 9.46 -4.56 -21.43
C VAL A 102 9.52 -5.72 -22.44
N ALA A 103 8.65 -5.69 -23.46
CA ALA A 103 8.64 -6.71 -24.51
C ALA A 103 9.95 -6.77 -25.31
N ALA A 104 10.53 -5.60 -25.65
CA ALA A 104 11.81 -5.51 -26.34
C ALA A 104 12.98 -6.08 -25.51
N LEU A 105 12.89 -6.01 -24.19
CA LEU A 105 13.88 -6.57 -23.26
C LEU A 105 13.63 -8.05 -22.93
N GLY A 106 12.64 -8.69 -23.55
CA GLY A 106 12.30 -10.10 -23.28
C GLY A 106 11.60 -10.31 -21.94
N GLY A 107 11.04 -9.26 -21.38
CA GLY A 107 10.21 -9.30 -20.17
C GLY A 107 8.73 -9.41 -20.48
N TYR A 108 7.93 -9.49 -19.41
CA TYR A 108 6.48 -9.46 -19.49
C TYR A 108 5.86 -8.76 -18.27
N VAL A 109 4.64 -8.27 -18.44
CA VAL A 109 3.84 -7.73 -17.34
C VAL A 109 3.05 -8.88 -16.74
N SER A 110 3.28 -9.18 -15.46
CA SER A 110 2.61 -10.26 -14.73
C SER A 110 1.30 -9.80 -14.11
N GLU A 111 1.20 -8.52 -13.77
CA GLU A 111 0.01 -7.94 -13.16
C GLU A 111 -0.05 -6.47 -13.54
N ASP A 112 -1.22 -5.99 -13.90
CA ASP A 112 -1.50 -4.57 -14.08
C ASP A 112 -2.82 -4.20 -13.41
N GLY A 113 -2.88 -3.02 -12.85
CA GLY A 113 -4.04 -2.47 -12.18
C GLY A 113 -4.12 -0.97 -12.39
N GLN A 114 -5.33 -0.47 -12.65
CA GLN A 114 -5.59 0.94 -12.81
C GLN A 114 -6.49 1.43 -11.67
N ASN A 115 -6.06 2.48 -10.98
CA ASN A 115 -6.83 3.16 -9.96
C ASN A 115 -7.06 4.61 -10.37
N ASN A 116 -8.30 5.08 -10.21
CA ASN A 116 -8.65 6.47 -10.45
C ASN A 116 -8.90 7.13 -9.09
N TYR A 117 -8.01 8.04 -8.72
CA TYR A 117 -8.18 8.92 -7.57
C TYR A 117 -8.80 10.22 -8.07
N GLY A 118 -9.65 10.88 -7.26
CA GLY A 118 -10.38 12.08 -7.70
C GLY A 118 -9.51 13.21 -8.26
N ASP A 119 -8.22 13.22 -7.98
CA ASP A 119 -7.21 14.19 -8.41
C ASP A 119 -6.19 13.63 -9.42
N GLY A 120 -6.34 12.37 -9.89
CA GLY A 120 -5.43 11.78 -10.86
C GLY A 120 -5.68 10.32 -11.19
N LEU A 121 -4.97 9.86 -12.21
CA LEU A 121 -4.95 8.47 -12.65
C LEU A 121 -3.64 7.81 -12.19
N SER A 122 -3.74 6.61 -11.64
CA SER A 122 -2.58 5.80 -11.27
C SER A 122 -2.68 4.41 -11.91
N VAL A 123 -1.56 3.95 -12.48
CA VAL A 123 -1.44 2.59 -13.01
C VAL A 123 -0.27 1.91 -12.32
N THR A 124 -0.55 0.76 -11.71
CA THR A 124 0.46 -0.11 -11.10
C THR A 124 0.72 -1.29 -12.00
N MET A 125 1.99 -1.55 -12.32
CA MET A 125 2.43 -2.65 -13.16
C MET A 125 3.47 -3.47 -12.42
N ARG A 126 3.28 -4.80 -12.37
CA ARG A 126 4.33 -5.71 -11.92
C ARG A 126 4.96 -6.36 -13.13
N ILE A 127 6.26 -6.14 -13.30
CA ILE A 127 7.02 -6.53 -14.47
C ILE A 127 8.03 -7.60 -14.09
N ARG A 128 8.15 -8.64 -14.92
CA ARG A 128 9.22 -9.64 -14.83
C ARG A 128 10.14 -9.47 -16.02
N VAL A 129 11.44 -9.34 -15.76
CA VAL A 129 12.46 -9.10 -16.78
C VAL A 129 13.71 -9.94 -16.48
N PRO A 130 14.44 -10.45 -17.48
CA PRO A 130 15.71 -11.14 -17.26
C PRO A 130 16.64 -10.31 -16.37
N ALA A 131 17.27 -10.96 -15.38
CA ALA A 131 18.06 -10.28 -14.36
C ALA A 131 19.17 -9.37 -14.93
N GLU A 132 19.76 -9.76 -16.07
CA GLU A 132 20.79 -8.98 -16.77
C GLU A 132 20.27 -7.64 -17.35
N ARG A 133 18.96 -7.56 -17.63
CA ARG A 133 18.32 -6.40 -18.27
C ARG A 133 17.53 -5.52 -17.30
N PHE A 134 17.54 -5.89 -16.04
CA PHE A 134 16.82 -5.15 -14.99
C PHE A 134 17.20 -3.68 -14.90
N ASP A 135 18.52 -3.39 -14.88
CA ASP A 135 19.01 -2.01 -14.76
C ASP A 135 18.67 -1.18 -16.01
N THR A 136 18.70 -1.79 -17.19
CA THR A 136 18.32 -1.14 -18.45
C THR A 136 16.85 -0.76 -18.44
N LEU A 137 15.98 -1.66 -17.98
CA LEU A 137 14.54 -1.38 -17.84
C LEU A 137 14.31 -0.25 -16.83
N LEU A 138 14.93 -0.34 -15.66
CA LEU A 138 14.79 0.67 -14.60
C LEU A 138 15.17 2.07 -15.08
N GLN A 139 16.34 2.20 -15.74
CA GLN A 139 16.78 3.46 -16.34
C GLN A 139 15.81 3.95 -17.42
N SER A 140 15.25 3.05 -18.21
CA SER A 140 14.30 3.41 -19.26
C SER A 140 12.97 3.95 -18.72
N VAL A 141 12.52 3.44 -17.54
CA VAL A 141 11.34 3.94 -16.84
C VAL A 141 11.64 5.31 -16.24
N GLU A 142 12.82 5.49 -15.63
CA GLU A 142 13.24 6.78 -15.09
C GLU A 142 13.33 7.87 -16.19
N ALA A 143 13.84 7.52 -17.37
CA ALA A 143 13.96 8.45 -18.48
C ALA A 143 12.61 8.91 -19.06
N SER A 144 11.55 8.07 -18.97
CA SER A 144 10.20 8.45 -19.40
C SER A 144 9.43 9.22 -18.33
N ALA A 145 9.95 9.31 -17.11
CA ALA A 145 9.32 9.99 -16.00
C ALA A 145 9.53 11.51 -16.06
N ARG A 146 8.50 12.27 -15.73
CA ARG A 146 8.63 13.70 -15.45
C ARG A 146 9.35 13.94 -14.13
N ARG A 147 9.07 13.08 -13.14
CA ARG A 147 9.68 13.10 -11.82
C ARG A 147 9.63 11.71 -11.22
N VAL A 148 10.72 11.29 -10.58
CA VAL A 148 10.76 10.08 -9.74
C VAL A 148 10.34 10.46 -8.33
N GLU A 149 9.28 9.89 -7.82
CA GLU A 149 8.79 10.13 -6.46
C GLU A 149 9.51 9.23 -5.45
N SER A 150 9.60 7.95 -5.77
CA SER A 150 10.33 6.98 -4.95
C SER A 150 10.98 5.92 -5.83
N LYS A 151 12.13 5.42 -5.38
CA LYS A 151 12.85 4.32 -6.00
C LYS A 151 13.52 3.50 -4.91
N SER A 152 13.27 2.20 -4.92
CA SER A 152 13.90 1.23 -4.03
C SER A 152 14.34 0.03 -4.85
N VAL A 153 15.56 -0.45 -4.62
CA VAL A 153 16.07 -1.68 -5.23
C VAL A 153 16.65 -2.54 -4.13
N SER A 154 16.15 -3.76 -4.00
CA SER A 154 16.60 -4.76 -3.05
C SER A 154 17.30 -5.89 -3.81
N VAL A 155 18.45 -6.32 -3.28
CA VAL A 155 19.21 -7.47 -3.80
C VAL A 155 19.40 -8.45 -2.66
N SER A 156 18.93 -9.68 -2.86
CA SER A 156 19.06 -10.76 -1.89
C SER A 156 19.99 -11.85 -2.45
N ASP A 157 21.05 -12.16 -1.72
CA ASP A 157 21.93 -13.28 -2.06
C ASP A 157 21.35 -14.55 -1.47
N VAL A 158 20.89 -15.45 -2.32
CA VAL A 158 20.29 -16.73 -1.97
C VAL A 158 21.20 -17.92 -2.26
N THR A 159 22.48 -17.64 -2.53
CA THR A 159 23.46 -18.69 -2.89
C THR A 159 23.58 -19.75 -1.81
N ALA A 160 23.67 -19.35 -0.53
CA ALA A 160 23.77 -20.27 0.58
C ALA A 160 22.49 -21.10 0.77
N GLU A 161 21.31 -20.49 0.63
CA GLU A 161 20.02 -21.20 0.71
C GLU A 161 19.90 -22.22 -0.43
N PHE A 162 20.30 -21.85 -1.63
CA PHE A 162 20.25 -22.73 -2.80
C PHE A 162 21.11 -23.97 -2.60
N VAL A 163 22.37 -23.79 -2.18
CA VAL A 163 23.32 -24.91 -1.91
C VAL A 163 22.85 -25.80 -0.76
N ASP A 164 22.29 -25.20 0.32
CA ASP A 164 21.78 -25.97 1.45
C ASP A 164 20.60 -26.87 1.02
N ILE A 165 19.65 -26.34 0.25
CA ILE A 165 18.53 -27.15 -0.23
C ILE A 165 18.99 -28.25 -1.19
N GLU A 166 19.94 -27.97 -2.10
CA GLU A 166 20.53 -29.01 -2.98
C GLU A 166 21.21 -30.14 -2.18
N ALA A 167 21.97 -29.78 -1.16
CA ALA A 167 22.63 -30.78 -0.31
C ALA A 167 21.63 -31.65 0.46
N ARG A 168 20.59 -31.03 1.04
CA ARG A 168 19.53 -31.76 1.74
C ARG A 168 18.73 -32.65 0.79
N MET A 169 18.40 -32.15 -0.39
CA MET A 169 17.69 -32.93 -1.40
C MET A 169 18.46 -34.15 -1.82
N LYS A 170 19.79 -34.04 -2.03
CA LYS A 170 20.66 -35.20 -2.32
C LYS A 170 20.55 -36.25 -1.22
N THR A 171 20.64 -35.87 0.06
CA THR A 171 20.50 -36.78 1.18
C THR A 171 19.14 -37.48 1.21
N LYS A 172 18.06 -36.74 0.87
CA LYS A 172 16.73 -37.33 0.80
C LYS A 172 16.56 -38.33 -0.35
N TYR A 173 17.14 -38.08 -1.50
CA TYR A 173 17.19 -39.06 -2.59
C TYR A 173 17.94 -40.35 -2.19
N GLU A 174 19.05 -40.22 -1.47
CA GLU A 174 19.77 -41.40 -0.94
C GLU A 174 18.91 -42.18 0.06
N LEU A 175 18.13 -41.48 0.89
CA LEU A 175 17.20 -42.10 1.84
C LEU A 175 16.02 -42.77 1.11
N GLU A 176 15.44 -42.15 0.08
CA GLU A 176 14.41 -42.74 -0.76
C GLU A 176 14.88 -44.03 -1.38
N ALA A 177 16.12 -44.06 -1.94
CA ALA A 177 16.70 -45.25 -2.52
C ALA A 177 16.84 -46.40 -1.49
N ARG A 178 17.26 -46.07 -0.25
CA ARG A 178 17.34 -47.04 0.84
C ARG A 178 15.97 -47.60 1.22
N TYR A 179 14.94 -46.79 1.36
CA TYR A 179 13.59 -47.25 1.64
C TYR A 179 13.05 -48.15 0.51
N ALA A 180 13.34 -47.80 -0.75
CA ALA A 180 12.98 -48.65 -1.88
C ALA A 180 13.67 -50.03 -1.85
N GLU A 181 14.91 -50.12 -1.37
CA GLU A 181 15.61 -51.40 -1.17
C GLU A 181 15.00 -52.22 0.00
N ILE A 182 14.68 -51.55 1.13
CA ILE A 182 14.03 -52.21 2.28
C ILE A 182 12.66 -52.74 1.84
N LEU A 183 11.89 -51.98 1.07
CA LEU A 183 10.59 -52.41 0.57
C LEU A 183 10.68 -53.69 -0.27
N LYS A 184 11.75 -53.86 -1.07
CA LYS A 184 11.97 -55.08 -1.87
C LYS A 184 12.28 -56.30 -1.01
N SER A 185 12.84 -56.09 0.20
CA SER A 185 13.22 -57.14 1.14
C SER A 185 12.15 -57.44 2.21
N ALA A 186 11.14 -56.61 2.35
CA ALA A 186 10.05 -56.73 3.31
C ALA A 186 9.23 -58.01 3.07
N ARG A 187 8.92 -58.73 4.14
CA ARG A 187 8.20 -60.01 4.08
C ARG A 187 6.83 -59.97 4.75
N SER A 188 6.57 -59.00 5.59
CA SER A 188 5.29 -58.85 6.28
C SER A 188 4.51 -57.64 5.72
N VAL A 189 3.18 -57.73 5.70
CA VAL A 189 2.30 -56.62 5.27
C VAL A 189 2.48 -55.40 6.15
N SER A 190 2.75 -55.59 7.45
CA SER A 190 2.97 -54.47 8.38
C SER A 190 4.24 -53.70 8.00
N GLU A 191 5.37 -54.42 7.79
CA GLU A 191 6.64 -53.80 7.35
C GLU A 191 6.47 -53.04 6.00
N ILE A 192 5.74 -53.63 5.06
CA ILE A 192 5.45 -52.99 3.75
C ILE A 192 4.75 -51.66 3.99
N LEU A 193 3.68 -51.63 4.77
CA LEU A 193 2.89 -50.43 5.03
C LEU A 193 3.70 -49.35 5.76
N GLU A 194 4.54 -49.72 6.74
CA GLU A 194 5.41 -48.79 7.46
C GLU A 194 6.45 -48.16 6.53
N VAL A 195 7.09 -48.97 5.69
CA VAL A 195 8.09 -48.46 4.73
C VAL A 195 7.46 -47.63 3.62
N GLU A 196 6.29 -48.03 3.13
CA GLU A 196 5.55 -47.22 2.15
C GLU A 196 5.15 -45.85 2.72
N GLN A 197 4.71 -45.79 3.97
CA GLN A 197 4.38 -44.54 4.63
C GLN A 197 5.63 -43.64 4.79
N ALA A 198 6.77 -44.23 5.22
CA ALA A 198 8.04 -43.51 5.31
C ALA A 198 8.52 -43.02 3.94
N LEU A 199 8.40 -43.86 2.90
CA LEU A 199 8.75 -43.51 1.53
C LEU A 199 7.90 -42.36 0.99
N ASN A 200 6.58 -42.40 1.23
CA ASN A 200 5.67 -41.32 0.82
C ASN A 200 5.99 -39.99 1.51
N ASN A 201 6.37 -40.04 2.80
CA ASN A 201 6.79 -38.83 3.54
C ASN A 201 8.07 -38.23 2.93
N VAL A 202 9.10 -39.09 2.65
CA VAL A 202 10.35 -38.63 2.03
C VAL A 202 10.13 -38.06 0.65
N ARG A 203 9.25 -38.66 -0.17
CA ARG A 203 8.88 -38.13 -1.48
C ARG A 203 8.21 -36.74 -1.38
N GLY A 204 7.26 -36.56 -0.46
CA GLY A 204 6.65 -35.29 -0.21
C GLY A 204 7.66 -34.18 0.19
N GLU A 205 8.69 -34.56 0.99
CA GLU A 205 9.77 -33.64 1.33
C GLU A 205 10.64 -33.30 0.11
N ILE A 206 10.95 -34.27 -0.75
CA ILE A 206 11.72 -34.06 -2.00
C ILE A 206 10.96 -33.11 -2.92
N GLU A 207 9.68 -33.38 -3.18
CA GLU A 207 8.82 -32.55 -4.03
C GLU A 207 8.75 -31.10 -3.50
N SER A 208 8.68 -30.92 -2.18
CA SER A 208 8.69 -29.59 -1.56
C SER A 208 10.02 -28.86 -1.79
N MET A 209 11.15 -29.56 -1.65
CA MET A 209 12.49 -29.00 -1.90
C MET A 209 12.72 -28.68 -3.37
N GLU A 210 12.29 -29.54 -4.29
CA GLU A 210 12.31 -29.28 -5.73
C GLU A 210 11.50 -28.04 -6.08
N GLY A 211 10.28 -27.93 -5.54
CA GLY A 211 9.43 -26.74 -5.71
C GLY A 211 10.12 -25.46 -5.23
N ARG A 212 10.81 -25.53 -4.07
CA ARG A 212 11.56 -24.39 -3.54
C ARG A 212 12.75 -24.02 -4.40
N LEU A 213 13.55 -24.99 -4.86
CA LEU A 213 14.69 -24.75 -5.76
C LEU A 213 14.22 -24.14 -7.09
N LYS A 214 13.15 -24.68 -7.68
CA LYS A 214 12.56 -24.13 -8.89
C LYS A 214 12.13 -22.67 -8.70
N TYR A 215 11.44 -22.37 -7.61
CA TYR A 215 11.04 -21.02 -7.26
C TYR A 215 12.24 -20.07 -7.14
N LEU A 216 13.29 -20.45 -6.41
CA LEU A 216 14.52 -19.67 -6.27
C LEU A 216 15.21 -19.47 -7.63
N SER A 217 15.30 -20.53 -8.44
CA SER A 217 15.88 -20.46 -9.78
C SER A 217 15.13 -19.48 -10.69
N ASP A 218 13.81 -19.51 -10.68
CA ASP A 218 12.96 -18.57 -11.43
C ASP A 218 13.14 -17.13 -10.95
N GLN A 219 13.30 -16.91 -9.65
CA GLN A 219 13.53 -15.58 -9.09
C GLN A 219 14.93 -15.03 -9.39
N VAL A 220 15.95 -15.91 -9.46
CA VAL A 220 17.32 -15.54 -9.86
C VAL A 220 17.38 -15.23 -11.37
N ALA A 221 16.69 -16.01 -12.19
CA ALA A 221 16.65 -15.80 -13.64
C ALA A 221 15.88 -14.53 -14.04
N MET A 222 14.79 -14.24 -13.33
CA MET A 222 13.87 -13.15 -13.66
C MET A 222 13.71 -12.21 -12.47
N SER A 223 14.19 -10.99 -12.60
CA SER A 223 13.98 -9.91 -11.63
C SER A 223 12.55 -9.35 -11.69
N SER A 224 12.06 -8.87 -10.55
CA SER A 224 10.74 -8.23 -10.44
C SER A 224 10.90 -6.71 -10.31
N LEU A 225 10.13 -5.97 -11.10
CA LEU A 225 10.03 -4.51 -11.00
C LEU A 225 8.56 -4.10 -10.85
N SER A 226 8.24 -3.48 -9.73
CA SER A 226 6.95 -2.84 -9.49
C SER A 226 7.03 -1.38 -9.93
N VAL A 227 6.24 -1.00 -10.93
CA VAL A 227 6.20 0.37 -11.47
C VAL A 227 4.83 0.97 -11.17
N VAL A 228 4.82 2.10 -10.48
CA VAL A 228 3.62 2.89 -10.25
C VAL A 228 3.74 4.19 -11.06
N LEU A 229 2.89 4.30 -12.08
CA LEU A 229 2.77 5.49 -12.90
C LEU A 229 1.66 6.36 -12.33
N VAL A 230 1.97 7.60 -11.97
CA VAL A 230 1.01 8.55 -11.39
C VAL A 230 0.90 9.78 -12.31
N GLU A 231 -0.32 10.08 -12.71
CA GLU A 231 -0.64 11.33 -13.38
C GLU A 231 -1.34 12.23 -12.38
N ARG A 232 -0.66 13.29 -11.96
CA ARG A 232 -1.29 14.31 -11.12
C ARG A 232 -1.96 15.33 -12.03
N ILE A 233 -3.26 15.35 -11.99
CA ILE A 233 -4.02 16.47 -12.53
C ILE A 233 -3.77 17.63 -11.56
N THR A 234 -2.66 18.36 -11.74
CA THR A 234 -2.54 19.66 -11.08
C THR A 234 -3.72 20.47 -11.59
N PRO A 235 -4.69 20.80 -10.73
CA PRO A 235 -5.73 21.72 -11.15
C PRO A 235 -4.97 22.96 -11.63
N ARG A 236 -5.15 23.32 -12.88
CA ARG A 236 -4.73 24.64 -13.37
C ARG A 236 -5.60 25.66 -12.64
N SER A 237 -5.41 25.74 -11.34
CA SER A 237 -5.98 26.80 -10.51
C SER A 237 -5.20 28.08 -10.82
N GLY A 238 -5.30 28.50 -12.07
CA GLY A 238 -5.00 29.87 -12.39
C GLY A 238 -5.92 30.71 -11.51
N PHE A 239 -5.38 31.68 -10.80
CA PHE A 239 -6.12 32.67 -9.99
C PHE A 239 -7.45 33.11 -10.65
N TRP A 240 -7.47 33.23 -11.97
CA TRP A 240 -8.66 33.55 -12.75
C TRP A 240 -9.73 32.46 -12.81
N MET A 241 -9.33 31.18 -12.71
CA MET A 241 -10.29 30.06 -12.71
C MET A 241 -10.96 29.92 -11.34
N VAL A 242 -10.19 30.11 -10.26
CA VAL A 242 -10.72 30.15 -8.89
C VAL A 242 -11.67 31.32 -8.71
N ILE A 243 -11.35 32.50 -9.27
CA ILE A 243 -12.24 33.65 -9.27
C ILE A 243 -13.52 33.37 -10.09
N GLY A 244 -13.39 32.77 -11.28
CA GLY A 244 -14.53 32.41 -12.12
C GLY A 244 -15.50 31.45 -11.45
N GLU A 245 -14.94 30.41 -10.80
CA GLU A 245 -15.72 29.41 -10.08
C GLU A 245 -16.33 29.97 -8.79
N SER A 246 -15.61 30.82 -8.07
CA SER A 246 -16.13 31.56 -6.92
C SER A 246 -17.23 32.56 -7.29
N PHE A 247 -17.09 33.21 -8.44
CA PHE A 247 -18.10 34.15 -8.94
C PHE A 247 -19.38 33.41 -9.36
N THR A 248 -19.28 32.30 -10.07
CA THR A 248 -20.46 31.49 -10.46
C THR A 248 -21.15 30.87 -9.24
N SER A 249 -20.38 30.37 -8.25
CA SER A 249 -20.93 29.87 -6.99
C SER A 249 -21.59 30.98 -6.17
N GLY A 250 -20.99 32.18 -6.09
CA GLY A 250 -21.55 33.34 -5.45
C GLY A 250 -22.82 33.84 -6.13
N TRP A 251 -22.85 33.85 -7.47
CA TRP A 251 -24.04 34.21 -8.26
C TRP A 251 -25.20 33.24 -8.04
N ASN A 252 -24.93 31.93 -8.04
CA ASN A 252 -25.96 30.93 -7.75
C ASN A 252 -26.47 31.03 -6.30
N GLY A 253 -25.61 31.35 -5.35
CA GLY A 253 -26.00 31.63 -3.97
C GLY A 253 -26.87 32.86 -3.85
N PHE A 254 -26.55 33.94 -4.59
CA PHE A 254 -27.33 35.14 -4.63
C PHE A 254 -28.75 34.93 -5.25
N LEU A 255 -28.81 34.18 -6.37
CA LEU A 255 -30.11 33.80 -6.96
C LEU A 255 -30.94 32.93 -6.01
N GLY A 256 -30.29 31.99 -5.27
CA GLY A 256 -30.92 31.19 -4.23
C GLY A 256 -31.48 32.05 -3.09
N PHE A 257 -30.75 33.05 -2.65
CA PHE A 257 -31.20 34.02 -1.65
C PHE A 257 -32.44 34.81 -2.12
N ILE A 258 -32.41 35.34 -3.35
CA ILE A 258 -33.56 36.05 -3.94
C ILE A 258 -34.77 35.09 -4.03
N ALA A 259 -34.60 33.88 -4.52
CA ALA A 259 -35.68 32.89 -4.61
C ALA A 259 -36.30 32.59 -3.24
N THR A 260 -35.47 32.47 -2.18
CA THR A 260 -35.93 32.29 -0.82
C THR A 260 -36.73 33.49 -0.33
N LEU A 261 -36.25 34.70 -0.61
CA LEU A 261 -36.91 35.94 -0.21
C LEU A 261 -38.29 36.09 -0.87
N VAL A 262 -38.37 35.74 -2.17
CA VAL A 262 -39.64 35.65 -2.89
C VAL A 262 -40.55 34.57 -2.33
N GLY A 263 -40.03 33.43 -1.88
CA GLY A 263 -40.80 32.35 -1.25
C GLY A 263 -41.41 32.74 0.10
N PHE A 264 -40.88 33.77 0.77
CA PHE A 264 -41.40 34.23 2.06
C PHE A 264 -42.62 35.20 1.91
N TRP A 265 -43.04 35.57 0.70
CA TRP A 265 -44.15 36.51 0.49
C TRP A 265 -45.46 36.15 1.24
N PRO A 266 -45.87 34.86 1.40
CA PRO A 266 -47.09 34.54 2.13
C PRO A 266 -47.02 34.92 3.61
N PHE A 267 -45.80 34.82 4.20
CA PHE A 267 -45.59 35.21 5.58
C PHE A 267 -45.68 36.70 5.83
N PHE A 268 -45.32 37.54 4.83
CA PHE A 268 -45.54 38.99 4.89
C PHE A 268 -47.01 39.34 4.85
N LEU A 269 -47.82 38.61 4.04
CA LEU A 269 -49.27 38.81 4.01
C LEU A 269 -49.94 38.40 5.32
N LEU A 270 -49.48 37.26 5.92
CA LEU A 270 -49.96 36.84 7.22
C LEU A 270 -49.62 37.86 8.33
N GLY A 271 -48.39 38.36 8.35
CA GLY A 271 -47.95 39.39 9.28
C GLY A 271 -48.76 40.68 9.13
N ALA A 272 -48.98 41.17 7.89
CA ALA A 272 -49.80 42.33 7.60
C ALA A 272 -51.26 42.12 8.02
N GLY A 273 -51.81 40.94 7.81
CA GLY A 273 -53.14 40.56 8.27
C GLY A 273 -53.31 40.60 9.80
N ILE A 274 -52.33 40.07 10.51
CA ILE A 274 -52.30 40.08 11.99
C ILE A 274 -52.21 41.53 12.50
N VAL A 275 -51.33 42.36 11.93
CA VAL A 275 -51.19 43.78 12.30
C VAL A 275 -52.47 44.56 12.00
N TRP A 276 -53.12 44.27 10.85
CA TRP A 276 -54.40 44.90 10.49
C TRP A 276 -55.51 44.53 11.47
N LEU A 277 -55.58 43.21 11.85
CA LEU A 277 -56.58 42.70 12.80
C LEU A 277 -56.35 43.31 14.19
N PHE A 278 -55.09 43.44 14.64
CA PHE A 278 -54.75 44.04 15.92
C PHE A 278 -55.09 45.55 15.93
N ARG A 279 -54.82 46.28 14.83
CA ARG A 279 -55.21 47.68 14.69
C ARG A 279 -56.72 47.87 14.65
N ARG A 280 -57.46 46.95 14.02
CA ARG A 280 -58.90 46.98 13.97
C ARG A 280 -59.50 46.69 15.36
N TRP A 281 -58.94 45.78 16.10
CA TRP A 281 -59.36 45.47 17.49
C TRP A 281 -59.14 46.68 18.40
N ARG A 282 -58.00 47.29 18.33
CA ARG A 282 -57.66 48.48 19.14
C ARG A 282 -58.52 49.68 18.83
N ARG A 283 -59.02 49.83 17.60
CA ARG A 283 -59.91 50.89 17.23
C ARG A 283 -61.35 50.63 17.77
N ARG A 284 -61.74 49.40 18.02
CA ARG A 284 -63.04 49.10 18.62
C ARG A 284 -63.03 49.25 20.15
N ALA A 285 -61.90 49.18 20.79
CA ALA A 285 -61.74 49.36 22.23
C ALA A 285 -61.63 50.81 22.69
N GLN A 286 -61.57 51.77 21.76
CA GLN A 286 -61.51 53.24 22.06
C GLN A 286 -62.85 53.98 21.67
N GLY A 287 -63.93 53.25 21.41
CA GLY A 287 -65.20 53.78 21.00
C GLY A 287 -66.36 53.56 21.94
N ASP A 288 -66.08 53.34 23.29
CA ASP A 288 -67.05 53.40 24.38
C ASP A 288 -66.60 54.41 25.45
#